data_2f28fb1ff42601c19a129617d4a37deb
#
_entry.id   2f28fb1ff42601c19a129617d4a37deb
#
_cell.length_a   1.000
_cell.length_b   1.000
_cell.length_c   1.000
_cell.angle_alpha   90.00
_cell.angle_beta   90.00
_cell.angle_gamma   90.00
#
_symmetry.space_group_name_H-M   'P 1'
#
loop_
_entity.id
_entity.type
_entity.pdbx_description
1 polymer ?
#
loop_
_entity_poly.entity_id
_entity_poly.type
_entity_poly.pdbx_seq_one_letter_code
_entity_poly.pdbx_strand_id
1 'polypeptide(L)'
;TPSLEKMEELSKFISTFGYIIKGDKEEVHPKALQGIIEKIKGKKEEGAISTIMLRSLKQAKYSPECSGHFGLAAKFYCHFTSPIRRYPDLQIHRIIKESLNNKISGKRQEQLTTIVDYASVQSSEKERKAELAERDVHDFYKALYMKDKVGQEFEGVVSSVTSFGIFVELDNTIEGLIRLANMNDDYYIYDESSYSVLGERTKKSYKIGDLVKIKVESVNVDFKEIDFEIVEKIEE
;
A
#
# COMPACT_ATOMS: atom_id res chain seq x y z
N THR A 1 -7.10 -1.85 -12.89
CA THR A 1 -8.29 -1.12 -12.40
C THR A 1 -8.61 -1.63 -11.00
N PRO A 2 -8.95 -0.77 -10.03
CA PRO A 2 -9.43 -1.17 -8.71
C PRO A 2 -10.69 -2.05 -8.79
N SER A 3 -11.03 -2.78 -7.71
CA SER A 3 -12.32 -3.45 -7.62
C SER A 3 -13.42 -2.46 -7.24
N LEU A 4 -14.68 -2.75 -7.64
CA LEU A 4 -15.83 -1.92 -7.31
C LEU A 4 -15.96 -1.73 -5.78
N GLU A 5 -15.84 -2.82 -5.03
CA GLU A 5 -15.91 -2.84 -3.57
C GLU A 5 -14.89 -1.86 -2.93
N LYS A 6 -13.61 -1.95 -3.31
CA LYS A 6 -12.56 -1.05 -2.80
C LYS A 6 -12.77 0.40 -3.23
N MET A 7 -13.39 0.64 -4.39
CA MET A 7 -13.74 2.00 -4.81
C MET A 7 -14.92 2.57 -4.03
N GLU A 8 -15.85 1.73 -3.62
CA GLU A 8 -16.94 2.14 -2.74
C GLU A 8 -16.45 2.46 -1.34
N GLU A 9 -15.56 1.63 -0.77
CA GLU A 9 -14.91 1.89 0.52
C GLU A 9 -14.13 3.21 0.47
N LEU A 10 -13.28 3.40 -0.55
CA LEU A 10 -12.55 4.65 -0.75
C LEU A 10 -13.51 5.85 -0.87
N SER A 11 -14.58 5.71 -1.65
CA SER A 11 -15.57 6.80 -1.84
C SER A 11 -16.27 7.18 -0.54
N LYS A 12 -16.64 6.18 0.28
CA LYS A 12 -17.21 6.42 1.62
C LYS A 12 -16.20 7.15 2.50
N PHE A 13 -14.97 6.66 2.56
CA PHE A 13 -13.92 7.25 3.38
C PHE A 13 -13.64 8.71 3.01
N ILE A 14 -13.38 9.02 1.74
CA ILE A 14 -13.07 10.40 1.33
C ILE A 14 -14.27 11.34 1.47
N SER A 15 -15.50 10.81 1.46
CA SER A 15 -16.71 11.63 1.67
C SER A 15 -16.77 12.19 3.09
N THR A 16 -16.17 11.54 4.08
CA THR A 16 -16.06 12.05 5.45
C THR A 16 -15.23 13.33 5.54
N PHE A 17 -14.33 13.55 4.56
CA PHE A 17 -13.54 14.77 4.41
C PHE A 17 -14.15 15.77 3.40
N GLY A 18 -15.35 15.48 2.87
CA GLY A 18 -16.03 16.36 1.90
C GLY A 18 -15.57 16.22 0.45
N TYR A 19 -14.82 15.16 0.12
CA TYR A 19 -14.38 14.89 -1.24
C TYR A 19 -15.30 13.88 -1.93
N ILE A 20 -15.46 14.02 -3.25
CA ILE A 20 -16.30 13.14 -4.07
C ILE A 20 -15.50 12.71 -5.29
N ILE A 21 -15.42 11.40 -5.55
CA ILE A 21 -14.89 10.83 -6.80
C ILE A 21 -15.94 11.05 -7.88
N LYS A 22 -15.58 11.79 -8.92
CA LYS A 22 -16.44 12.01 -10.08
C LYS A 22 -16.31 10.84 -11.06
N GLY A 23 -17.44 10.35 -11.56
CA GLY A 23 -17.50 9.29 -12.58
C GLY A 23 -18.29 8.08 -12.12
N ASP A 24 -18.39 7.10 -13.01
CA ASP A 24 -18.99 5.80 -12.71
C ASP A 24 -18.06 5.02 -11.78
N LYS A 25 -18.61 4.40 -10.74
CA LYS A 25 -17.85 3.60 -9.79
C LYS A 25 -17.33 2.29 -10.42
N GLU A 26 -17.97 1.82 -11.47
CA GLU A 26 -17.55 0.63 -12.21
C GLU A 26 -16.34 0.89 -13.13
N GLU A 27 -16.20 2.12 -13.65
CA GLU A 27 -15.11 2.55 -14.53
C GLU A 27 -14.46 3.85 -14.07
N VAL A 28 -13.85 3.82 -12.87
CA VAL A 28 -13.14 5.01 -12.38
C VAL A 28 -11.93 5.29 -13.25
N HIS A 29 -11.92 6.46 -13.87
CA HIS A 29 -10.78 6.90 -14.67
C HIS A 29 -9.63 7.38 -13.77
N PRO A 30 -8.34 7.04 -14.05
CA PRO A 30 -7.19 7.44 -13.23
C PRO A 30 -7.13 8.94 -12.90
N LYS A 31 -7.56 9.81 -13.85
CA LYS A 31 -7.61 11.25 -13.64
C LYS A 31 -8.57 11.70 -12.52
N ALA A 32 -9.59 10.90 -12.22
CA ALA A 32 -10.50 11.23 -11.11
C ALA A 32 -9.78 11.09 -9.77
N LEU A 33 -8.96 10.06 -9.59
CA LEU A 33 -8.11 9.88 -8.41
C LEU A 33 -7.01 10.94 -8.34
N GLN A 34 -6.35 11.24 -9.47
CA GLN A 34 -5.37 12.32 -9.56
C GLN A 34 -5.96 13.66 -9.12
N GLY A 35 -7.18 13.98 -9.56
CA GLY A 35 -7.88 15.21 -9.16
C GLY A 35 -8.18 15.27 -7.65
N ILE A 36 -8.32 14.14 -6.95
CA ILE A 36 -8.41 14.10 -5.49
C ILE A 36 -7.05 14.39 -4.87
N ILE A 37 -5.97 13.71 -5.33
CA ILE A 37 -4.59 13.93 -4.85
C ILE A 37 -4.21 15.40 -4.94
N GLU A 38 -4.51 16.07 -6.07
CA GLU A 38 -4.22 17.50 -6.25
C GLU A 38 -4.98 18.39 -5.25
N LYS A 39 -6.20 18.02 -4.89
CA LYS A 39 -7.03 18.78 -3.94
C LYS A 39 -6.62 18.63 -2.48
N ILE A 40 -6.07 17.47 -2.10
CA ILE A 40 -5.65 17.18 -0.73
C ILE A 40 -4.22 17.62 -0.45
N LYS A 41 -3.44 17.94 -1.47
CA LYS A 41 -2.03 18.29 -1.36
C LYS A 41 -1.81 19.44 -0.38
N GLY A 42 -0.93 19.22 0.60
CA GLY A 42 -0.61 20.16 1.68
C GLY A 42 -1.68 20.30 2.77
N LYS A 43 -2.70 19.43 2.77
CA LYS A 43 -3.73 19.41 3.82
C LYS A 43 -3.49 18.31 4.83
N LYS A 44 -4.06 18.45 6.04
CA LYS A 44 -3.92 17.47 7.13
C LYS A 44 -4.34 16.05 6.74
N GLU A 45 -5.37 15.91 5.91
CA GLU A 45 -5.90 14.64 5.45
C GLU A 45 -5.11 13.98 4.30
N GLU A 46 -4.07 14.63 3.76
CA GLU A 46 -3.31 14.14 2.60
C GLU A 46 -2.75 12.74 2.84
N GLY A 47 -2.10 12.53 3.99
CA GLY A 47 -1.49 11.25 4.33
C GLY A 47 -2.51 10.12 4.43
N ALA A 48 -3.60 10.36 5.15
CA ALA A 48 -4.68 9.40 5.35
C ALA A 48 -5.34 9.00 4.02
N ILE A 49 -5.76 9.99 3.23
CA ILE A 49 -6.44 9.74 1.95
C ILE A 49 -5.51 9.07 0.94
N SER A 50 -4.25 9.49 0.86
CA SER A 50 -3.26 8.88 -0.03
C SER A 50 -3.00 7.41 0.30
N THR A 51 -2.89 7.08 1.58
CA THR A 51 -2.69 5.71 2.07
C THR A 51 -3.87 4.81 1.70
N ILE A 52 -5.10 5.22 2.01
CA ILE A 52 -6.30 4.43 1.69
C ILE A 52 -6.49 4.32 0.17
N MET A 53 -6.24 5.40 -0.57
CA MET A 53 -6.31 5.38 -2.04
C MET A 53 -5.31 4.38 -2.62
N LEU A 54 -4.07 4.36 -2.14
CA LEU A 54 -3.06 3.41 -2.60
C LEU A 54 -3.46 1.95 -2.29
N ARG A 55 -3.98 1.69 -1.10
CA ARG A 55 -4.50 0.36 -0.70
C ARG A 55 -5.70 -0.09 -1.54
N SER A 56 -6.47 0.84 -2.09
CA SER A 56 -7.61 0.54 -2.97
C SER A 56 -7.19 0.11 -4.38
N LEU A 57 -5.94 0.41 -4.80
CA LEU A 57 -5.43 0.03 -6.11
C LEU A 57 -5.03 -1.46 -6.13
N LYS A 58 -5.22 -2.09 -7.29
CA LYS A 58 -4.69 -3.44 -7.53
C LYS A 58 -3.18 -3.38 -7.76
N GLN A 59 -2.46 -4.35 -7.23
CA GLN A 59 -1.05 -4.54 -7.53
C GLN A 59 -0.86 -4.78 -9.05
N ALA A 60 0.16 -4.15 -9.62
CA ALA A 60 0.52 -4.36 -11.02
C ALA A 60 0.99 -5.81 -11.24
N LYS A 61 0.74 -6.32 -12.45
CA LYS A 61 1.21 -7.65 -12.88
C LYS A 61 1.64 -7.58 -14.34
N TYR A 62 2.56 -8.43 -14.72
CA TYR A 62 2.87 -8.65 -16.13
C TYR A 62 1.72 -9.40 -16.81
N SER A 63 1.37 -9.00 -18.02
CA SER A 63 0.32 -9.61 -18.83
C SER A 63 0.75 -9.62 -20.29
N PRO A 64 0.39 -10.67 -21.05
CA PRO A 64 0.56 -10.68 -22.49
C PRO A 64 -0.38 -9.69 -23.19
N GLU A 65 -1.49 -9.35 -22.54
CA GLU A 65 -2.48 -8.41 -23.03
C GLU A 65 -2.08 -6.96 -22.75
N CYS A 66 -2.24 -6.10 -23.76
CA CYS A 66 -1.99 -4.68 -23.63
C CYS A 66 -3.17 -3.96 -22.97
N SER A 67 -3.32 -4.12 -21.65
CA SER A 67 -4.40 -3.49 -20.86
C SER A 67 -4.07 -2.07 -20.39
N GLY A 68 -2.89 -1.53 -20.78
CA GLY A 68 -2.39 -0.26 -20.28
C GLY A 68 -1.91 -0.31 -18.82
N HIS A 69 -1.69 0.84 -18.23
CA HIS A 69 -1.29 0.95 -16.82
C HIS A 69 -2.16 1.98 -16.11
N PHE A 70 -3.04 1.52 -15.22
CA PHE A 70 -4.02 2.37 -14.54
C PHE A 70 -3.36 3.49 -13.73
N GLY A 71 -2.43 3.16 -12.84
CA GLY A 71 -1.80 4.15 -11.95
C GLY A 71 -0.96 5.21 -12.67
N LEU A 72 -0.46 4.91 -13.89
CA LEU A 72 0.27 5.86 -14.73
C LEU A 72 -0.64 6.54 -15.77
N ALA A 73 -1.91 6.18 -15.83
CA ALA A 73 -2.86 6.61 -16.87
C ALA A 73 -2.33 6.40 -18.30
N ALA A 74 -1.50 5.38 -18.50
CA ALA A 74 -0.85 5.08 -19.78
C ALA A 74 -1.65 4.03 -20.55
N LYS A 75 -1.99 4.34 -21.81
CA LYS A 75 -2.68 3.42 -22.70
C LYS A 75 -1.79 2.24 -23.12
N PHE A 76 -0.50 2.50 -23.30
CA PHE A 76 0.50 1.48 -23.63
C PHE A 76 1.64 1.63 -22.62
N TYR A 77 2.01 0.53 -22.00
CA TYR A 77 3.10 0.52 -21.02
C TYR A 77 3.76 -0.84 -20.95
N CYS A 78 5.07 -0.84 -20.86
CA CYS A 78 5.85 -2.03 -20.55
C CYS A 78 7.10 -1.65 -19.77
N HIS A 79 7.62 -2.58 -19.00
CA HIS A 79 8.97 -2.46 -18.47
C HIS A 79 9.98 -2.67 -19.58
N PHE A 80 11.00 -1.81 -19.69
CA PHE A 80 11.95 -1.82 -20.80
C PHE A 80 13.39 -1.57 -20.36
N THR A 81 13.60 -0.79 -19.32
CA THR A 81 14.90 -0.16 -19.02
C THR A 81 15.84 -0.98 -18.13
N SER A 82 15.41 -2.15 -17.63
CA SER A 82 16.21 -2.95 -16.70
C SER A 82 16.30 -4.45 -17.08
N PRO A 83 16.80 -4.78 -18.31
CA PRO A 83 16.83 -6.16 -18.80
C PRO A 83 17.80 -7.09 -18.05
N ILE A 84 18.70 -6.55 -17.23
CA ILE A 84 19.65 -7.32 -16.42
C ILE A 84 18.91 -8.05 -15.27
N ARG A 85 17.93 -7.39 -14.65
CA ARG A 85 17.24 -7.89 -13.46
C ARG A 85 15.76 -8.20 -13.67
N ARG A 86 15.17 -7.76 -14.79
CA ARG A 86 13.77 -8.02 -15.12
C ARG A 86 13.65 -8.77 -16.45
N TYR A 87 13.22 -10.01 -16.36
CA TYR A 87 13.08 -10.87 -17.54
C TYR A 87 12.08 -10.35 -18.58
N PRO A 88 10.94 -9.72 -18.22
CA PRO A 88 10.05 -9.10 -19.20
C PRO A 88 10.74 -8.05 -20.07
N ASP A 89 11.59 -7.21 -19.50
CA ASP A 89 12.38 -6.20 -20.24
C ASP A 89 13.25 -6.90 -21.29
N LEU A 90 13.96 -7.97 -20.90
CA LEU A 90 14.80 -8.74 -21.81
C LEU A 90 14.00 -9.37 -22.95
N GLN A 91 12.78 -9.89 -22.64
CA GLN A 91 11.93 -10.47 -23.68
C GLN A 91 11.44 -9.41 -24.67
N ILE A 92 11.07 -8.22 -24.20
CA ILE A 92 10.68 -7.12 -25.08
C ILE A 92 11.85 -6.72 -25.99
N HIS A 93 13.07 -6.60 -25.46
CA HIS A 93 14.27 -6.33 -26.27
C HIS A 93 14.48 -7.37 -27.38
N ARG A 94 14.29 -8.66 -27.05
CA ARG A 94 14.41 -9.76 -28.03
C ARG A 94 13.34 -9.69 -29.12
N ILE A 95 12.09 -9.47 -28.72
CA ILE A 95 10.95 -9.37 -29.65
C ILE A 95 11.12 -8.16 -30.59
N ILE A 96 11.49 -6.99 -30.06
CA ILE A 96 11.75 -5.81 -30.88
C ILE A 96 12.88 -6.08 -31.88
N LYS A 97 13.98 -6.70 -31.45
CA LYS A 97 15.09 -7.04 -32.33
C LYS A 97 14.68 -8.01 -33.44
N GLU A 98 13.88 -9.02 -33.13
CA GLU A 98 13.31 -9.94 -34.14
C GLU A 98 12.38 -9.19 -35.11
N SER A 99 11.53 -8.30 -34.61
CA SER A 99 10.60 -7.49 -35.40
C SER A 99 11.35 -6.56 -36.38
N LEU A 100 12.32 -5.83 -35.89
CA LEU A 100 13.14 -4.92 -36.72
C LEU A 100 13.93 -5.64 -37.82
N ASN A 101 14.26 -6.90 -37.60
CA ASN A 101 14.93 -7.75 -38.60
C ASN A 101 13.95 -8.57 -39.46
N ASN A 102 12.65 -8.29 -39.42
CA ASN A 102 11.58 -9.01 -40.15
C ASN A 102 11.61 -10.53 -39.95
N LYS A 103 11.97 -11.00 -38.74
CA LYS A 103 12.07 -12.42 -38.40
C LYS A 103 10.79 -12.99 -37.77
N ILE A 104 9.76 -12.19 -37.53
CA ILE A 104 8.51 -12.63 -36.96
C ILE A 104 7.57 -13.10 -38.07
N SER A 105 7.53 -14.40 -38.30
CA SER A 105 6.55 -15.08 -39.17
C SER A 105 5.35 -15.57 -38.33
N GLY A 106 4.27 -16.05 -38.98
CA GLY A 106 3.11 -16.57 -38.27
C GLY A 106 3.44 -17.66 -37.25
N LYS A 107 4.26 -18.66 -37.63
CA LYS A 107 4.73 -19.72 -36.71
C LYS A 107 5.57 -19.16 -35.58
N ARG A 108 6.44 -18.17 -35.87
CA ARG A 108 7.25 -17.52 -34.85
C ARG A 108 6.40 -16.69 -33.88
N GLN A 109 5.34 -16.04 -34.39
CA GLN A 109 4.42 -15.29 -33.56
C GLN A 109 3.68 -16.20 -32.56
N GLU A 110 3.22 -17.39 -32.98
CA GLU A 110 2.61 -18.38 -32.09
C GLU A 110 3.56 -18.82 -30.97
N GLN A 111 4.82 -19.08 -31.32
CA GLN A 111 5.85 -19.42 -30.33
C GLN A 111 6.10 -18.27 -29.35
N LEU A 112 6.17 -17.03 -29.84
CA LEU A 112 6.37 -15.86 -28.99
C LEU A 112 5.17 -15.64 -28.06
N THR A 113 3.95 -15.85 -28.52
CA THR A 113 2.74 -15.78 -27.67
C THR A 113 2.88 -16.75 -26.49
N THR A 114 3.19 -18.02 -26.76
CA THR A 114 3.38 -19.03 -25.71
C THR A 114 4.49 -18.63 -24.71
N ILE A 115 5.60 -18.10 -25.22
CA ILE A 115 6.71 -17.65 -24.38
C ILE A 115 6.30 -16.46 -23.50
N VAL A 116 5.58 -15.49 -24.07
CA VAL A 116 5.14 -14.28 -23.35
C VAL A 116 4.10 -14.61 -22.29
N ASP A 117 3.15 -15.52 -22.60
CA ASP A 117 2.17 -16.01 -21.63
C ASP A 117 2.88 -16.61 -20.40
N TYR A 118 3.77 -17.57 -20.65
CA TYR A 118 4.54 -18.21 -19.56
C TYR A 118 5.42 -17.20 -18.79
N ALA A 119 6.14 -16.33 -19.51
CA ALA A 119 7.02 -15.34 -18.91
C ALA A 119 6.26 -14.33 -18.06
N SER A 120 5.06 -13.91 -18.47
CA SER A 120 4.22 -12.96 -17.72
C SER A 120 3.79 -13.53 -16.38
N VAL A 121 3.31 -14.77 -16.35
CA VAL A 121 2.91 -15.47 -15.13
C VAL A 121 4.10 -15.64 -14.20
N GLN A 122 5.18 -16.26 -14.71
CA GLN A 122 6.37 -16.54 -13.90
C GLN A 122 7.03 -15.26 -13.35
N SER A 123 7.11 -14.20 -14.16
CA SER A 123 7.69 -12.94 -13.72
C SER A 123 6.87 -12.28 -12.62
N SER A 124 5.54 -12.29 -12.74
CA SER A 124 4.64 -11.74 -11.69
C SER A 124 4.76 -12.52 -10.38
N GLU A 125 4.80 -13.85 -10.44
CA GLU A 125 4.94 -14.71 -9.25
C GLU A 125 6.31 -14.51 -8.57
N LYS A 126 7.39 -14.46 -9.37
CA LYS A 126 8.75 -14.31 -8.85
C LYS A 126 9.01 -12.93 -8.26
N GLU A 127 8.49 -11.88 -8.91
CA GLU A 127 8.56 -10.50 -8.38
C GLU A 127 7.85 -10.41 -7.03
N ARG A 128 6.61 -10.91 -6.94
CA ARG A 128 5.87 -10.93 -5.68
C ARG A 128 6.59 -11.72 -4.57
N LYS A 129 7.19 -12.86 -4.92
CA LYS A 129 7.96 -13.65 -3.95
C LYS A 129 9.21 -12.90 -3.48
N ALA A 130 9.89 -12.18 -4.39
CA ALA A 130 11.05 -11.37 -4.03
C ALA A 130 10.65 -10.19 -3.12
N GLU A 131 9.55 -9.48 -3.42
CA GLU A 131 9.02 -8.41 -2.57
C GLU A 131 8.67 -8.89 -1.16
N LEU A 132 8.03 -10.07 -1.05
CA LEU A 132 7.71 -10.65 0.25
C LEU A 132 8.97 -11.02 1.05
N ALA A 133 9.98 -11.59 0.39
CA ALA A 133 11.24 -11.92 1.04
C ALA A 133 12.01 -10.66 1.49
N GLU A 134 12.03 -9.61 0.66
CA GLU A 134 12.63 -8.33 1.00
C GLU A 134 11.94 -7.68 2.21
N ARG A 135 10.61 -7.67 2.20
CA ARG A 135 9.81 -7.16 3.33
C ARG A 135 10.11 -7.94 4.61
N ASP A 136 10.14 -9.26 4.51
CA ASP A 136 10.43 -10.14 5.65
C ASP A 136 11.78 -9.86 6.30
N VAL A 137 12.80 -9.59 5.48
CA VAL A 137 14.13 -9.19 5.94
C VAL A 137 14.11 -7.79 6.58
N HIS A 138 13.40 -6.84 5.96
CA HIS A 138 13.25 -5.49 6.53
C HIS A 138 12.57 -5.53 7.89
N ASP A 139 11.47 -6.29 8.02
CA ASP A 139 10.73 -6.40 9.27
C ASP A 139 11.59 -7.04 10.38
N PHE A 140 12.41 -8.04 10.02
CA PHE A 140 13.39 -8.61 10.95
C PHE A 140 14.39 -7.56 11.46
N TYR A 141 15.00 -6.78 10.57
CA TYR A 141 15.96 -5.76 10.97
C TYR A 141 15.31 -4.58 11.70
N LYS A 142 14.07 -4.21 11.37
CA LYS A 142 13.29 -3.24 12.13
C LYS A 142 13.06 -3.70 13.57
N ALA A 143 12.64 -4.94 13.77
CA ALA A 143 12.45 -5.51 15.10
C ALA A 143 13.79 -5.62 15.87
N LEU A 144 14.85 -6.06 15.20
CA LEU A 144 16.18 -6.14 15.80
C LEU A 144 16.67 -4.75 16.27
N TYR A 145 16.48 -3.71 15.47
CA TYR A 145 16.82 -2.33 15.81
C TYR A 145 16.01 -1.80 16.99
N MET A 146 14.73 -2.17 17.10
CA MET A 146 13.85 -1.73 18.18
C MET A 146 14.04 -2.49 19.48
N LYS A 147 14.69 -3.64 19.46
CA LYS A 147 14.91 -4.49 20.66
C LYS A 147 15.57 -3.72 21.81
N ASP A 148 16.59 -2.92 21.52
CA ASP A 148 17.33 -2.15 22.52
C ASP A 148 16.64 -0.82 22.90
N LYS A 149 15.43 -0.58 22.38
CA LYS A 149 14.65 0.63 22.60
C LYS A 149 13.39 0.41 23.43
N VAL A 150 13.20 -0.78 23.96
CA VAL A 150 12.08 -1.08 24.87
C VAL A 150 12.09 -0.11 26.04
N GLY A 151 10.95 0.49 26.34
CA GLY A 151 10.75 1.52 27.36
C GLY A 151 11.04 2.96 26.91
N GLN A 152 11.61 3.17 25.72
CA GLN A 152 11.82 4.51 25.15
C GLN A 152 10.55 5.05 24.51
N GLU A 153 10.41 6.36 24.48
CA GLU A 153 9.29 7.07 23.90
C GLU A 153 9.65 7.68 22.54
N PHE A 154 8.70 7.66 21.61
CA PHE A 154 8.84 8.23 20.26
C PHE A 154 7.55 8.93 19.85
N GLU A 155 7.66 9.85 18.93
CA GLU A 155 6.52 10.40 18.18
C GLU A 155 6.30 9.60 16.91
N GLY A 156 5.05 9.45 16.51
CA GLY A 156 4.69 8.74 15.29
C GLY A 156 3.31 9.14 14.78
N VAL A 157 3.00 8.67 13.61
CA VAL A 157 1.74 8.92 12.92
C VAL A 157 0.92 7.62 12.86
N VAL A 158 -0.36 7.70 13.16
CA VAL A 158 -1.27 6.57 12.97
C VAL A 158 -1.34 6.23 11.48
N SER A 159 -0.77 5.08 11.10
CA SER A 159 -0.69 4.60 9.71
C SER A 159 -1.88 3.75 9.32
N SER A 160 -2.46 3.03 10.29
CA SER A 160 -3.61 2.15 10.07
C SER A 160 -4.42 1.97 11.35
N VAL A 161 -5.72 1.76 11.20
CA VAL A 161 -6.63 1.43 12.30
C VAL A 161 -7.41 0.19 11.92
N THR A 162 -7.48 -0.77 12.84
CA THR A 162 -8.16 -2.06 12.67
C THR A 162 -9.04 -2.37 13.88
N SER A 163 -9.85 -3.41 13.78
CA SER A 163 -10.70 -3.86 14.89
C SER A 163 -9.94 -4.40 16.11
N PHE A 164 -8.65 -4.70 15.97
CA PHE A 164 -7.82 -5.25 17.06
C PHE A 164 -6.74 -4.27 17.55
N GLY A 165 -6.45 -3.22 16.80
CA GLY A 165 -5.39 -2.27 17.19
C GLY A 165 -5.15 -1.13 16.22
N ILE A 166 -4.27 -0.26 16.66
CA ILE A 166 -3.80 0.93 15.95
C ILE A 166 -2.35 0.70 15.55
N PHE A 167 -2.02 0.85 14.28
CA PHE A 167 -0.63 0.84 13.83
C PHE A 167 -0.10 2.26 13.80
N VAL A 168 1.10 2.45 14.34
CA VAL A 168 1.79 3.73 14.38
C VAL A 168 3.13 3.60 13.69
N GLU A 169 3.37 4.46 12.70
CA GLU A 169 4.64 4.56 11.98
C GLU A 169 5.48 5.70 12.56
N LEU A 170 6.70 5.40 12.91
CA LEU A 170 7.70 6.36 13.38
C LEU A 170 8.39 7.05 12.18
N ASP A 171 9.08 8.15 12.41
CA ASP A 171 9.82 8.90 11.37
C ASP A 171 10.84 8.04 10.59
N ASN A 172 11.38 7.01 11.23
CA ASN A 172 12.30 6.05 10.61
C ASN A 172 11.61 4.91 9.86
N THR A 173 10.31 5.03 9.57
CA THR A 173 9.47 4.03 8.88
C THR A 173 9.26 2.71 9.63
N ILE A 174 9.58 2.65 10.91
CA ILE A 174 9.26 1.50 11.75
C ILE A 174 7.81 1.62 12.20
N GLU A 175 7.04 0.57 11.98
CA GLU A 175 5.65 0.47 12.39
C GLU A 175 5.52 -0.47 13.58
N GLY A 176 4.71 -0.09 14.56
CA GLY A 176 4.37 -0.94 15.71
C GLY A 176 2.87 -0.93 15.98
N LEU A 177 2.40 -1.94 16.69
CA LEU A 177 1.00 -2.17 17.01
C LEU A 177 0.67 -1.72 18.43
N ILE A 178 -0.34 -0.88 18.60
CA ILE A 178 -1.02 -0.61 19.86
C ILE A 178 -2.28 -1.47 19.88
N ARG A 179 -2.32 -2.48 20.74
CA ARG A 179 -3.49 -3.36 20.85
C ARG A 179 -4.60 -2.64 21.60
N LEU A 180 -5.84 -2.65 21.07
CA LEU A 180 -6.99 -2.03 21.77
C LEU A 180 -7.22 -2.67 23.13
N ALA A 181 -6.94 -3.97 23.29
CA ALA A 181 -7.05 -4.67 24.56
C ALA A 181 -6.10 -4.15 25.66
N ASN A 182 -5.00 -3.50 25.27
CA ASN A 182 -4.00 -2.93 26.20
C ASN A 182 -4.28 -1.45 26.52
N MET A 183 -5.24 -0.81 25.84
CA MET A 183 -5.64 0.56 26.13
C MET A 183 -6.62 0.59 27.32
N ASN A 184 -6.07 0.78 28.53
CA ASN A 184 -6.81 0.62 29.78
C ASN A 184 -7.61 1.87 30.19
N ASP A 185 -7.50 2.98 29.48
CA ASP A 185 -8.18 4.23 29.82
C ASP A 185 -9.64 4.26 29.39
N ASP A 186 -10.03 3.45 28.38
CA ASP A 186 -11.40 3.33 27.91
C ASP A 186 -11.65 2.01 27.14
N TYR A 187 -12.90 1.75 26.80
CA TYR A 187 -13.28 0.71 25.83
C TYR A 187 -13.38 1.35 24.45
N TYR A 188 -12.54 0.90 23.51
CA TYR A 188 -12.46 1.46 22.17
C TYR A 188 -13.22 0.64 21.15
N ILE A 189 -14.13 1.30 20.43
CA ILE A 189 -14.95 0.71 19.36
C ILE A 189 -14.38 1.13 18.01
N TYR A 190 -14.14 0.15 17.15
CA TYR A 190 -13.67 0.39 15.77
C TYR A 190 -14.84 0.81 14.89
N ASP A 191 -14.64 1.91 14.16
CA ASP A 191 -15.53 2.37 13.10
C ASP A 191 -14.85 2.19 11.74
N GLU A 192 -15.31 1.19 11.00
CA GLU A 192 -14.79 0.85 9.67
C GLU A 192 -15.01 1.97 8.65
N SER A 193 -16.09 2.75 8.78
CA SER A 193 -16.44 3.80 7.82
C SER A 193 -15.48 4.97 7.83
N SER A 194 -14.92 5.28 9.00
CA SER A 194 -13.98 6.38 9.22
C SER A 194 -12.54 5.93 9.45
N TYR A 195 -12.27 4.62 9.45
CA TYR A 195 -10.97 4.03 9.82
C TYR A 195 -10.44 4.63 11.12
N SER A 196 -11.29 4.62 12.15
CA SER A 196 -10.98 5.18 13.45
C SER A 196 -11.41 4.26 14.58
N VAL A 197 -10.86 4.50 15.77
CA VAL A 197 -11.39 3.94 17.01
C VAL A 197 -11.88 5.07 17.89
N LEU A 198 -13.00 4.84 18.58
CA LEU A 198 -13.65 5.80 19.45
C LEU A 198 -13.84 5.19 20.85
N GLY A 199 -13.33 5.87 21.87
CA GLY A 199 -13.56 5.53 23.27
C GLY A 199 -15.04 5.73 23.66
N GLU A 200 -15.63 4.71 24.25
CA GLU A 200 -17.07 4.72 24.59
C GLU A 200 -17.40 5.80 25.61
N ARG A 201 -16.58 5.92 26.66
CA ARG A 201 -16.78 6.83 27.79
C ARG A 201 -16.11 8.19 27.58
N THR A 202 -14.82 8.18 27.23
CA THR A 202 -13.97 9.40 27.12
C THR A 202 -14.20 10.18 25.83
N LYS A 203 -14.77 9.53 24.81
CA LYS A 203 -14.93 10.06 23.45
C LYS A 203 -13.60 10.41 22.77
N LYS A 204 -12.47 9.98 23.34
CA LYS A 204 -11.18 10.03 22.64
C LYS A 204 -11.25 9.23 21.36
N SER A 205 -10.73 9.76 20.27
CA SER A 205 -10.68 9.07 19.00
C SER A 205 -9.27 9.05 18.43
N TYR A 206 -8.94 7.96 17.76
CA TYR A 206 -7.70 7.83 17.01
C TYR A 206 -8.03 7.40 15.58
N LYS A 207 -7.51 8.15 14.62
CA LYS A 207 -7.74 7.92 13.18
C LYS A 207 -6.42 8.00 12.41
N ILE A 208 -6.43 7.48 11.20
CA ILE A 208 -5.26 7.55 10.30
C ILE A 208 -4.84 9.01 10.11
N GLY A 209 -3.54 9.27 10.29
CA GLY A 209 -2.94 10.60 10.20
C GLY A 209 -2.82 11.34 11.53
N ASP A 210 -3.40 10.83 12.63
CA ASP A 210 -3.21 11.44 13.94
C ASP A 210 -1.76 11.30 14.42
N LEU A 211 -1.22 12.38 14.98
CA LEU A 211 0.07 12.37 15.66
C LEU A 211 -0.10 11.84 17.07
N VAL A 212 0.77 10.92 17.46
CA VAL A 212 0.74 10.30 18.78
C VAL A 212 2.14 10.14 19.35
N LYS A 213 2.25 10.23 20.66
CA LYS A 213 3.42 9.84 21.40
C LYS A 213 3.22 8.43 21.91
N ILE A 214 4.18 7.57 21.62
CA ILE A 214 4.15 6.15 22.00
C ILE A 214 5.35 5.79 22.82
N LYS A 215 5.25 4.70 23.56
CA LYS A 215 6.36 4.04 24.24
C LYS A 215 6.49 2.62 23.68
N VAL A 216 7.70 2.17 23.47
CA VAL A 216 7.95 0.79 23.03
C VAL A 216 7.67 -0.15 24.19
N GLU A 217 6.61 -0.94 24.10
CA GLU A 217 6.17 -1.86 25.14
C GLU A 217 6.97 -3.16 25.08
N SER A 218 6.99 -3.79 23.91
CA SER A 218 7.70 -5.05 23.72
C SER A 218 8.17 -5.23 22.27
N VAL A 219 9.21 -6.05 22.08
CA VAL A 219 9.73 -6.40 20.77
C VAL A 219 10.03 -7.89 20.72
N ASN A 220 9.43 -8.58 19.77
CA ASN A 220 9.72 -9.98 19.48
C ASN A 220 10.40 -10.08 18.11
N VAL A 221 11.72 -10.28 18.11
CA VAL A 221 12.52 -10.31 16.88
C VAL A 221 12.20 -11.55 16.03
N ASP A 222 11.93 -12.70 16.64
CA ASP A 222 11.67 -13.94 15.94
C ASP A 222 10.33 -13.90 15.17
N PHE A 223 9.31 -13.25 15.76
CA PHE A 223 8.02 -13.01 15.13
C PHE A 223 7.95 -11.68 14.38
N LYS A 224 8.99 -10.83 14.49
CA LYS A 224 9.05 -9.48 13.88
C LYS A 224 7.93 -8.57 14.34
N GLU A 225 7.50 -8.74 15.57
CA GLU A 225 6.43 -7.96 16.20
C GLU A 225 7.03 -6.86 17.08
N ILE A 226 6.47 -5.67 16.95
CA ILE A 226 6.81 -4.50 17.75
C ILE A 226 5.49 -4.00 18.33
N ASP A 227 5.34 -4.10 19.64
CA ASP A 227 4.18 -3.58 20.34
C ASP A 227 4.51 -2.21 20.97
N PHE A 228 3.58 -1.28 20.82
CA PHE A 228 3.64 0.05 21.39
C PHE A 228 2.54 0.25 22.43
N GLU A 229 2.80 1.08 23.39
CA GLU A 229 1.83 1.64 24.32
C GLU A 229 1.60 3.12 23.98
N ILE A 230 0.34 3.58 23.99
CA ILE A 230 0.05 4.98 23.75
C ILE A 230 0.32 5.80 25.02
N VAL A 231 1.10 6.85 24.88
CA VAL A 231 1.37 7.79 25.99
C VAL A 231 0.36 8.93 25.91
N GLU A 232 0.29 9.59 24.79
CA GLU A 232 -0.67 10.69 24.56
C GLU A 232 -0.95 10.89 23.07
N LYS A 233 -2.08 11.51 22.77
CA LYS A 233 -2.38 12.06 21.45
C LYS A 233 -1.86 13.49 21.40
N ILE A 234 -1.04 13.80 20.39
CA ILE A 234 -0.52 15.15 20.18
C ILE A 234 -1.61 15.95 19.45
N GLU A 235 -2.17 16.94 20.14
CA GLU A 235 -3.09 17.91 19.54
C GLU A 235 -2.28 19.02 18.86
N GLU A 236 -2.57 19.31 17.60
CA GLU A 236 -2.02 20.47 16.88
C GLU A 236 -2.77 21.76 17.22
#